data_94d7032ca2b1a89d8c5159fc62dfd14b
#
_entry.id   94d7032ca2b1a89d8c5159fc62dfd14b
#
_cell.length_a   1.000
_cell.length_b   1.000
_cell.length_c   1.000
_cell.angle_alpha   90.00
_cell.angle_beta   90.00
_cell.angle_gamma   90.00
#
_symmetry.space_group_name_H-M   'P 1'
#
loop_
_entity.id
_entity.type
_entity.pdbx_description
1 polymer ?
#
loop_
_entity_poly.entity_id
_entity_poly.type
_entity_poly.pdbx_seq_one_letter_code
_entity_poly.pdbx_strand_id
1 'polypeptide(L)'
;MEENKSENKINTEEIKSETVNTVNEVKETIKKVDVKKDTLETKGFIKELFVDPLGKMKSMADDNSNKFLKNALIVVIIWMAAVLIKQIFGTTSLWKYYGFKQLLNIVLTTIAPAVGIIVMSLIIMIVNKENKKSLTQLITCITTARLPLAIAGVVSLLTLINSSISAFTNPFSRFCSVISIVLTYFVTKDIFAEKENSKFIKKFVIIEGIYYISYFVLTYLGIYI
;
A
#
# COMPACT_ATOMS: atom_id res chain seq x y z
N MET A 1 -31.00 35.27 -5.63
CA MET A 1 -29.96 34.44 -5.00
C MET A 1 -29.95 33.12 -5.73
N GLU A 2 -29.18 33.05 -6.83
CA GLU A 2 -28.97 31.80 -7.57
C GLU A 2 -27.85 31.03 -6.85
N GLU A 3 -28.20 29.92 -6.23
CA GLU A 3 -27.25 28.94 -5.69
C GLU A 3 -26.50 28.30 -6.86
N ASN A 4 -25.26 28.70 -7.01
CA ASN A 4 -24.30 28.10 -7.92
C ASN A 4 -23.99 26.67 -7.44
N LYS A 5 -24.85 25.70 -7.78
CA LYS A 5 -24.54 24.28 -7.72
C LYS A 5 -23.55 23.95 -8.82
N SER A 6 -22.27 24.27 -8.61
CA SER A 6 -21.21 23.65 -9.41
C SER A 6 -21.19 22.17 -9.03
N GLU A 7 -21.94 21.36 -9.77
CA GLU A 7 -21.89 19.90 -9.69
C GLU A 7 -20.43 19.46 -9.90
N ASN A 8 -19.85 18.98 -8.83
CA ASN A 8 -18.52 18.41 -8.76
C ASN A 8 -18.52 17.05 -9.50
N LYS A 9 -18.66 17.05 -10.84
CA LYS A 9 -18.50 15.83 -11.64
C LYS A 9 -17.08 15.33 -11.47
N ILE A 10 -16.93 14.12 -10.94
CA ILE A 10 -15.68 13.38 -10.96
C ILE A 10 -15.29 13.23 -12.43
N ASN A 11 -14.17 13.79 -12.83
CA ASN A 11 -13.70 13.67 -14.22
C ASN A 11 -13.18 12.25 -14.46
N THR A 12 -14.07 11.36 -14.87
CA THR A 12 -13.79 9.95 -15.11
C THR A 12 -12.72 9.75 -16.21
N GLU A 13 -12.63 10.67 -17.16
CA GLU A 13 -11.64 10.60 -18.24
C GLU A 13 -10.24 10.92 -17.72
N GLU A 14 -10.11 11.91 -16.83
CA GLU A 14 -8.85 12.23 -16.17
C GLU A 14 -8.34 11.05 -15.32
N ILE A 15 -9.21 10.41 -14.56
CA ILE A 15 -8.86 9.21 -13.76
C ILE A 15 -8.42 8.06 -14.67
N LYS A 16 -9.12 7.82 -15.77
CA LYS A 16 -8.74 6.78 -16.74
C LYS A 16 -7.38 7.05 -17.36
N SER A 17 -7.14 8.28 -17.82
CA SER A 17 -5.86 8.64 -18.44
C SER A 17 -4.70 8.51 -17.46
N GLU A 18 -4.87 8.96 -16.22
CA GLU A 18 -3.88 8.86 -15.17
C GLU A 18 -3.59 7.40 -14.79
N THR A 19 -4.64 6.57 -14.72
CA THR A 19 -4.48 5.13 -14.46
C THR A 19 -3.69 4.44 -15.57
N VAL A 20 -3.97 4.74 -16.83
CA VAL A 20 -3.24 4.18 -17.98
C VAL A 20 -1.77 4.61 -17.97
N ASN A 21 -1.51 5.89 -17.70
CA ASN A 21 -0.14 6.42 -17.60
C ASN A 21 0.62 5.73 -16.47
N THR A 22 0.01 5.61 -15.28
CA THR A 22 0.61 4.92 -14.14
C THR A 22 0.92 3.45 -14.45
N VAL A 23 0.02 2.73 -15.11
CA VAL A 23 0.27 1.33 -15.52
C VAL A 23 1.46 1.24 -16.46
N ASN A 24 1.60 2.17 -17.40
CA ASN A 24 2.73 2.20 -18.33
C ASN A 24 4.05 2.53 -17.59
N GLU A 25 4.06 3.50 -16.70
CA GLU A 25 5.22 3.84 -15.87
C GLU A 25 5.66 2.66 -14.99
N VAL A 26 4.72 1.98 -14.36
CA VAL A 26 4.99 0.77 -13.55
C VAL A 26 5.59 -0.33 -14.43
N LYS A 27 5.02 -0.60 -15.61
CA LYS A 27 5.56 -1.60 -16.56
C LYS A 27 7.00 -1.27 -16.98
N GLU A 28 7.25 -0.03 -17.35
CA GLU A 28 8.60 0.40 -17.77
C GLU A 28 9.59 0.35 -16.60
N THR A 29 9.15 0.69 -15.40
CA THR A 29 9.98 0.60 -14.19
C THR A 29 10.35 -0.84 -13.89
N ILE A 30 9.38 -1.77 -13.95
CA ILE A 30 9.61 -3.21 -13.72
C ILE A 30 10.62 -3.77 -14.73
N LYS A 31 10.52 -3.41 -16.01
CA LYS A 31 11.46 -3.87 -17.05
C LYS A 31 12.91 -3.44 -16.78
N LYS A 32 13.12 -2.31 -16.08
CA LYS A 32 14.42 -1.74 -15.78
C LYS A 32 15.00 -2.19 -14.43
N VAL A 33 14.33 -3.10 -13.73
CA VAL A 33 14.80 -3.59 -12.41
C VAL A 33 16.01 -4.48 -12.57
N ASP A 34 17.14 -4.05 -12.02
CA ASP A 34 18.33 -4.88 -11.77
C ASP A 34 18.29 -5.35 -10.31
N VAL A 35 17.97 -6.64 -10.11
CA VAL A 35 17.72 -7.20 -8.77
C VAL A 35 18.87 -6.94 -7.81
N LYS A 36 20.14 -7.08 -8.22
CA LYS A 36 21.29 -6.89 -7.31
C LYS A 36 21.48 -5.43 -6.92
N LYS A 37 21.57 -4.56 -7.92
CA LYS A 37 21.80 -3.12 -7.72
C LYS A 37 20.65 -2.49 -6.95
N ASP A 38 19.42 -2.79 -7.36
CA ASP A 38 18.24 -2.16 -6.82
C ASP A 38 17.89 -2.63 -5.41
N THR A 39 18.26 -3.86 -5.03
CA THR A 39 18.12 -4.31 -3.64
C THR A 39 19.06 -3.52 -2.72
N LEU A 40 20.26 -3.19 -3.16
CA LEU A 40 21.18 -2.35 -2.38
C LEU A 40 20.67 -0.91 -2.25
N GLU A 41 20.17 -0.33 -3.33
CA GLU A 41 19.56 1.01 -3.32
C GLU A 41 18.33 1.04 -2.41
N THR A 42 17.47 0.02 -2.49
CA THR A 42 16.27 -0.11 -1.64
C THR A 42 16.65 -0.27 -0.17
N LYS A 43 17.73 -1.00 0.15
CA LYS A 43 18.25 -1.09 1.52
C LYS A 43 18.68 0.28 2.05
N GLY A 44 19.38 1.07 1.24
CA GLY A 44 19.74 2.45 1.57
C GLY A 44 18.52 3.32 1.81
N PHE A 45 17.54 3.24 0.93
CA PHE A 45 16.26 3.94 1.03
C PHE A 45 15.48 3.57 2.32
N ILE A 46 15.41 2.28 2.65
CA ILE A 46 14.77 1.82 3.90
C ILE A 46 15.52 2.38 5.11
N LYS A 47 16.87 2.35 5.11
CA LYS A 47 17.67 2.92 6.20
C LYS A 47 17.37 4.42 6.40
N GLU A 48 17.32 5.20 5.32
CA GLU A 48 16.98 6.63 5.38
C GLU A 48 15.59 6.86 5.98
N LEU A 49 14.60 6.02 5.62
CA LEU A 49 13.26 6.07 6.20
C LEU A 49 13.23 5.80 7.71
N PHE A 50 14.11 4.96 8.23
CA PHE A 50 14.20 4.74 9.68
C PHE A 50 14.88 5.89 10.42
N VAL A 51 15.79 6.61 9.76
CA VAL A 51 16.50 7.76 10.35
C VAL A 51 15.63 9.01 10.38
N ASP A 52 14.94 9.31 9.26
CA ASP A 52 14.04 10.45 9.12
C ASP A 52 12.80 10.07 8.29
N PRO A 53 11.82 9.40 8.91
CA PRO A 53 10.64 8.94 8.18
C PRO A 53 9.81 10.09 7.63
N LEU A 54 9.62 11.17 8.39
CA LEU A 54 8.75 12.26 7.99
C LEU A 54 9.40 13.15 6.91
N GLY A 55 10.67 13.51 7.08
CA GLY A 55 11.40 14.28 6.07
C GLY A 55 11.50 13.54 4.74
N LYS A 56 11.75 12.22 4.79
CA LYS A 56 11.80 11.40 3.57
C LYS A 56 10.43 11.31 2.89
N MET A 57 9.35 11.09 3.64
CA MET A 57 7.99 11.04 3.08
C MET A 57 7.58 12.37 2.47
N LYS A 58 7.93 13.49 3.12
CA LYS A 58 7.68 14.82 2.55
C LYS A 58 8.45 15.01 1.24
N SER A 59 9.73 14.65 1.19
CA SER A 59 10.51 14.74 -0.04
C SER A 59 9.93 13.90 -1.18
N MET A 60 9.30 12.76 -0.87
CA MET A 60 8.62 11.92 -1.85
C MET A 60 7.28 12.51 -2.31
N ALA A 61 6.54 13.15 -1.41
CA ALA A 61 5.30 13.85 -1.74
C ALA A 61 5.55 15.08 -2.62
N ASP A 62 6.73 15.68 -2.54
CA ASP A 62 7.13 16.83 -3.35
C ASP A 62 7.87 16.44 -4.65
N ASP A 63 8.29 15.17 -4.77
CA ASP A 63 9.04 14.69 -5.94
C ASP A 63 8.13 14.31 -7.10
N ASN A 64 8.17 15.09 -8.17
CA ASN A 64 7.42 14.83 -9.41
C ASN A 64 8.18 13.90 -10.39
N SER A 65 9.39 13.45 -10.05
CA SER A 65 10.26 12.69 -10.96
C SER A 65 10.04 11.17 -10.94
N ASN A 66 9.14 10.68 -10.11
CA ASN A 66 8.92 9.23 -9.87
C ASN A 66 10.19 8.46 -9.44
N LYS A 67 11.19 9.17 -8.93
CA LYS A 67 12.49 8.62 -8.54
C LYS A 67 12.37 7.47 -7.54
N PHE A 68 11.39 7.55 -6.65
CA PHE A 68 11.19 6.57 -5.57
C PHE A 68 10.26 5.43 -5.95
N LEU A 69 9.59 5.48 -7.11
CA LEU A 69 8.64 4.46 -7.55
C LEU A 69 9.26 3.07 -7.56
N LYS A 70 10.50 2.95 -8.03
CA LYS A 70 11.23 1.67 -8.11
C LYS A 70 11.38 1.03 -6.72
N ASN A 71 11.80 1.82 -5.73
CA ASN A 71 11.95 1.33 -4.35
C ASN A 71 10.60 0.91 -3.75
N ALA A 72 9.55 1.68 -4.00
CA ALA A 72 8.19 1.35 -3.57
C ALA A 72 7.71 0.02 -4.20
N LEU A 73 7.92 -0.18 -5.50
CA LEU A 73 7.57 -1.42 -6.18
C LEU A 73 8.31 -2.64 -5.60
N ILE A 74 9.61 -2.50 -5.32
CA ILE A 74 10.39 -3.58 -4.70
C ILE A 74 9.82 -3.93 -3.31
N VAL A 75 9.45 -2.94 -2.51
CA VAL A 75 8.81 -3.17 -1.20
C VAL A 75 7.50 -3.95 -1.34
N VAL A 76 6.64 -3.56 -2.29
CA VAL A 76 5.38 -4.28 -2.54
C VAL A 76 5.63 -5.71 -2.99
N ILE A 77 6.59 -5.92 -3.91
CA ILE A 77 6.94 -7.26 -4.40
C ILE A 77 7.44 -8.15 -3.26
N ILE A 78 8.33 -7.63 -2.41
CA ILE A 78 8.84 -8.38 -1.24
C ILE A 78 7.68 -8.71 -0.29
N TRP A 79 6.77 -7.77 -0.04
CA TRP A 79 5.61 -8.00 0.82
C TRP A 79 4.70 -9.07 0.24
N MET A 80 4.34 -8.97 -1.04
CA MET A 80 3.52 -9.98 -1.73
C MET A 80 4.20 -11.36 -1.73
N ALA A 81 5.52 -11.42 -1.97
CA ALA A 81 6.28 -12.67 -1.90
C ALA A 81 6.23 -13.29 -0.49
N ALA A 82 6.39 -12.49 0.56
CA ALA A 82 6.28 -12.96 1.94
C ALA A 82 4.88 -13.52 2.24
N VAL A 83 3.82 -12.83 1.81
CA VAL A 83 2.44 -13.30 1.96
C VAL A 83 2.24 -14.61 1.18
N LEU A 84 2.70 -14.67 -0.06
CA LEU A 84 2.60 -15.86 -0.91
C LEU A 84 3.29 -17.08 -0.27
N ILE A 85 4.53 -16.92 0.17
CA ILE A 85 5.29 -17.97 0.84
C ILE A 85 4.54 -18.45 2.08
N LYS A 86 4.06 -17.53 2.91
CA LYS A 86 3.29 -17.87 4.11
C LYS A 86 2.02 -18.64 3.79
N GLN A 87 1.30 -18.25 2.75
CA GLN A 87 0.07 -18.93 2.32
C GLN A 87 0.36 -20.33 1.77
N ILE A 88 1.37 -20.48 0.92
CA ILE A 88 1.72 -21.78 0.35
C ILE A 88 2.13 -22.76 1.45
N PHE A 89 3.07 -22.39 2.30
CA PHE A 89 3.63 -23.30 3.31
C PHE A 89 2.75 -23.42 4.56
N GLY A 90 2.01 -22.38 4.92
CA GLY A 90 1.10 -22.40 6.08
C GLY A 90 -0.20 -23.18 5.84
N THR A 91 -0.56 -23.44 4.58
CA THR A 91 -1.84 -24.07 4.22
C THR A 91 -1.70 -25.39 3.47
N THR A 92 -0.49 -25.98 3.42
CA THR A 92 -0.22 -27.22 2.68
C THR A 92 -1.16 -28.37 3.04
N SER A 93 -1.58 -28.49 4.30
CA SER A 93 -2.53 -29.52 4.76
C SER A 93 -3.94 -29.33 4.18
N LEU A 94 -4.31 -28.11 3.79
CA LEU A 94 -5.65 -27.78 3.29
C LEU A 94 -5.83 -28.07 1.80
N TRP A 95 -4.73 -28.22 1.03
CA TRP A 95 -4.78 -28.48 -0.42
C TRP A 95 -5.56 -29.75 -0.78
N LYS A 96 -5.49 -30.79 0.07
CA LYS A 96 -6.23 -32.04 -0.12
C LYS A 96 -7.75 -31.87 -0.10
N TYR A 97 -8.23 -30.86 0.64
CA TYR A 97 -9.66 -30.70 0.91
C TYR A 97 -10.32 -29.59 0.08
N TYR A 98 -9.57 -28.53 -0.29
CA TYR A 98 -10.17 -27.33 -0.87
C TYR A 98 -9.76 -27.05 -2.31
N GLY A 99 -8.73 -27.71 -2.86
CA GLY A 99 -8.36 -27.66 -4.28
C GLY A 99 -8.32 -26.24 -4.85
N PHE A 100 -9.18 -25.96 -5.84
CA PHE A 100 -9.26 -24.67 -6.54
C PHE A 100 -9.59 -23.48 -5.62
N LYS A 101 -10.41 -23.69 -4.59
CA LYS A 101 -10.75 -22.64 -3.63
C LYS A 101 -9.51 -22.16 -2.87
N GLN A 102 -8.63 -23.09 -2.50
CA GLN A 102 -7.37 -22.73 -1.83
C GLN A 102 -6.44 -21.94 -2.75
N LEU A 103 -6.37 -22.29 -4.03
CA LEU A 103 -5.59 -21.53 -5.01
C LEU A 103 -6.11 -20.09 -5.12
N LEU A 104 -7.43 -19.92 -5.24
CA LEU A 104 -8.05 -18.59 -5.32
C LEU A 104 -7.78 -17.76 -4.06
N ASN A 105 -7.89 -18.38 -2.88
CA ASN A 105 -7.55 -17.72 -1.60
C ASN A 105 -6.09 -17.25 -1.58
N ILE A 106 -5.14 -18.09 -1.98
CA ILE A 106 -3.72 -17.73 -2.06
C ILE A 106 -3.51 -16.53 -2.99
N VAL A 107 -4.11 -16.54 -4.18
CA VAL A 107 -3.98 -15.45 -5.16
C VAL A 107 -4.55 -14.16 -4.58
N LEU A 108 -5.80 -14.17 -4.12
CA LEU A 108 -6.48 -12.96 -3.60
C LEU A 108 -5.76 -12.38 -2.38
N THR A 109 -5.35 -13.23 -1.44
CA THR A 109 -4.62 -12.78 -0.25
C THR A 109 -3.24 -12.20 -0.62
N THR A 110 -2.56 -12.78 -1.62
CA THR A 110 -1.25 -12.32 -2.07
C THR A 110 -1.32 -10.96 -2.73
N ILE A 111 -2.34 -10.69 -3.55
CA ILE A 111 -2.48 -9.39 -4.23
C ILE A 111 -3.12 -8.31 -3.36
N ALA A 112 -3.80 -8.68 -2.26
CA ALA A 112 -4.54 -7.76 -1.40
C ALA A 112 -3.72 -6.52 -0.94
N PRO A 113 -2.44 -6.63 -0.55
CA PRO A 113 -1.63 -5.46 -0.20
C PRO A 113 -1.49 -4.46 -1.35
N ALA A 114 -1.20 -4.95 -2.56
CA ALA A 114 -1.04 -4.09 -3.74
C ALA A 114 -2.37 -3.42 -4.13
N VAL A 115 -3.46 -4.19 -4.16
CA VAL A 115 -4.81 -3.67 -4.44
C VAL A 115 -5.20 -2.61 -3.40
N GLY A 116 -4.96 -2.86 -2.12
CA GLY A 116 -5.25 -1.92 -1.05
C GLY A 116 -4.50 -0.58 -1.22
N ILE A 117 -3.21 -0.63 -1.57
CA ILE A 117 -2.40 0.58 -1.85
C ILE A 117 -2.97 1.35 -3.05
N ILE A 118 -3.31 0.66 -4.13
CA ILE A 118 -3.88 1.29 -5.34
C ILE A 118 -5.23 1.94 -5.02
N VAL A 119 -6.13 1.22 -4.34
CA VAL A 119 -7.46 1.73 -3.95
C VAL A 119 -7.32 2.97 -3.08
N MET A 120 -6.45 2.92 -2.07
CA MET A 120 -6.20 4.06 -1.19
C MET A 120 -5.66 5.27 -1.97
N SER A 121 -4.71 5.05 -2.86
CA SER A 121 -4.12 6.10 -3.70
C SER A 121 -5.16 6.74 -4.62
N LEU A 122 -6.04 5.94 -5.23
CA LEU A 122 -7.16 6.43 -6.06
C LEU A 122 -8.14 7.27 -5.24
N ILE A 123 -8.49 6.84 -4.02
CA ILE A 123 -9.39 7.60 -3.15
C ILE A 123 -8.77 8.94 -2.78
N ILE A 124 -7.48 8.97 -2.40
CA ILE A 124 -6.78 10.20 -2.09
C ILE A 124 -6.79 11.12 -3.31
N MET A 125 -6.53 10.61 -4.51
CA MET A 125 -6.56 11.38 -5.75
C MET A 125 -7.96 11.98 -6.02
N ILE A 126 -9.02 11.20 -5.81
CA ILE A 126 -10.41 11.66 -6.01
C ILE A 126 -10.81 12.72 -4.98
N VAL A 127 -10.41 12.54 -3.73
CA VAL A 127 -10.79 13.45 -2.62
C VAL A 127 -9.94 14.72 -2.62
N ASN A 128 -8.68 14.64 -3.05
CA ASN A 128 -7.74 15.75 -3.07
C ASN A 128 -7.76 16.49 -4.41
N LYS A 129 -8.78 17.31 -4.62
CA LYS A 129 -8.96 18.07 -5.89
C LYS A 129 -8.08 19.30 -6.00
N GLU A 130 -7.67 19.87 -4.87
CA GLU A 130 -6.94 21.13 -4.82
C GLU A 130 -5.44 20.96 -5.07
N ASN A 131 -4.87 19.87 -4.58
CA ASN A 131 -3.43 19.57 -4.64
C ASN A 131 -3.20 18.32 -5.49
N LYS A 132 -3.29 18.46 -6.82
CA LYS A 132 -3.19 17.33 -7.75
C LYS A 132 -1.80 16.70 -7.66
N LYS A 133 -1.75 15.49 -7.13
CA LYS A 133 -0.58 14.61 -7.18
C LYS A 133 -0.86 13.48 -8.16
N SER A 134 0.18 13.04 -8.90
CA SER A 134 0.03 11.90 -9.80
C SER A 134 -0.28 10.62 -9.02
N LEU A 135 -1.01 9.70 -9.64
CA LEU A 135 -1.31 8.41 -9.02
C LEU A 135 -0.03 7.64 -8.66
N THR A 136 1.01 7.75 -9.49
CA THR A 136 2.32 7.16 -9.24
C THR A 136 2.98 7.70 -7.98
N GLN A 137 2.92 9.03 -7.74
CA GLN A 137 3.40 9.64 -6.50
C GLN A 137 2.62 9.14 -5.29
N LEU A 138 1.29 9.08 -5.40
CA LEU A 138 0.43 8.60 -4.31
C LEU A 138 0.73 7.13 -3.97
N ILE A 139 0.86 6.26 -4.97
CA ILE A 139 1.26 4.86 -4.78
C ILE A 139 2.61 4.79 -4.05
N THR A 140 3.59 5.59 -4.49
CA THR A 140 4.92 5.62 -3.89
C THR A 140 4.85 6.05 -2.41
N CYS A 141 4.15 7.13 -2.10
CA CYS A 141 3.98 7.65 -0.75
C CYS A 141 3.25 6.65 0.17
N ILE A 142 2.13 6.09 -0.30
CA ILE A 142 1.34 5.15 0.49
C ILE A 142 2.09 3.83 0.70
N THR A 143 2.77 3.30 -0.32
CA THR A 143 3.61 2.10 -0.16
C THR A 143 4.67 2.32 0.91
N THR A 144 5.31 3.47 0.91
CA THR A 144 6.34 3.82 1.89
C THR A 144 5.76 3.93 3.30
N ALA A 145 4.59 4.55 3.45
CA ALA A 145 3.91 4.61 4.74
C ALA A 145 3.47 3.23 5.26
N ARG A 146 3.26 2.26 4.35
CA ARG A 146 2.92 0.88 4.67
C ARG A 146 4.14 -0.05 4.81
N LEU A 147 5.37 0.47 4.69
CA LEU A 147 6.60 -0.32 4.87
C LEU A 147 6.62 -1.12 6.18
N PRO A 148 6.19 -0.60 7.35
CA PRO A 148 6.15 -1.41 8.57
C PRO A 148 5.30 -2.68 8.43
N LEU A 149 4.19 -2.64 7.68
CA LEU A 149 3.37 -3.83 7.41
C LEU A 149 4.11 -4.83 6.50
N ALA A 150 4.87 -4.35 5.51
CA ALA A 150 5.69 -5.21 4.68
C ALA A 150 6.77 -5.94 5.53
N ILE A 151 7.40 -5.21 6.45
CA ILE A 151 8.37 -5.79 7.41
C ILE A 151 7.69 -6.84 8.29
N ALA A 152 6.52 -6.54 8.84
CA ALA A 152 5.75 -7.49 9.64
C ALA A 152 5.39 -8.75 8.83
N GLY A 153 5.06 -8.59 7.53
CA GLY A 153 4.83 -9.69 6.61
C GLY A 153 6.05 -10.62 6.50
N VAL A 154 7.23 -10.04 6.29
CA VAL A 154 8.49 -10.80 6.23
C VAL A 154 8.79 -11.49 7.58
N VAL A 155 8.69 -10.76 8.70
CA VAL A 155 8.93 -11.31 10.04
C VAL A 155 7.95 -12.45 10.35
N SER A 156 6.73 -12.37 9.86
CA SER A 156 5.73 -13.43 10.06
C SER A 156 6.10 -14.77 9.42
N LEU A 157 7.05 -14.81 8.47
CA LEU A 157 7.57 -16.07 7.90
C LEU A 157 8.30 -16.93 8.94
N LEU A 158 8.80 -16.34 10.01
CA LEU A 158 9.42 -17.08 11.10
C LEU A 158 8.46 -18.09 11.75
N THR A 159 7.14 -17.85 11.68
CA THR A 159 6.13 -18.78 12.18
C THR A 159 6.08 -20.11 11.40
N LEU A 160 6.63 -20.13 10.16
CA LEU A 160 6.75 -21.36 9.36
C LEU A 160 7.84 -22.29 9.91
N ILE A 161 8.85 -21.72 10.59
CA ILE A 161 9.92 -22.48 11.22
C ILE A 161 9.44 -23.06 12.57
N ASN A 162 8.78 -22.23 13.36
CA ASN A 162 8.22 -22.63 14.65
C ASN A 162 6.97 -21.81 14.97
N SER A 163 5.84 -22.49 15.14
CA SER A 163 4.53 -21.86 15.43
C SER A 163 4.51 -21.07 16.74
N SER A 164 5.33 -21.46 17.73
CA SER A 164 5.45 -20.72 19.00
C SER A 164 5.95 -19.28 18.84
N ILE A 165 6.66 -18.98 17.74
CA ILE A 165 7.10 -17.62 17.42
C ILE A 165 5.91 -16.68 17.15
N SER A 166 4.72 -17.22 16.92
CA SER A 166 3.50 -16.43 16.76
C SER A 166 3.21 -15.53 17.98
N ALA A 167 3.62 -15.95 19.18
CA ALA A 167 3.54 -15.14 20.39
C ALA A 167 4.31 -13.81 20.29
N PHE A 168 5.37 -13.76 19.49
CA PHE A 168 6.13 -12.55 19.18
C PHE A 168 5.62 -11.86 17.91
N THR A 169 5.42 -12.62 16.82
CA THR A 169 5.11 -12.01 15.50
C THR A 169 3.73 -11.34 15.47
N ASN A 170 2.75 -11.83 16.25
CA ASN A 170 1.42 -11.23 16.32
C ASN A 170 1.42 -9.85 16.99
N PRO A 171 1.99 -9.63 18.19
CA PRO A 171 2.14 -8.30 18.77
C PRO A 171 2.98 -7.36 17.89
N PHE A 172 4.07 -7.87 17.30
CA PHE A 172 4.91 -7.10 16.39
C PHE A 172 4.13 -6.61 15.16
N SER A 173 3.30 -7.48 14.56
CA SER A 173 2.46 -7.11 13.43
C SER A 173 1.44 -6.03 13.78
N ARG A 174 0.82 -6.11 14.98
CA ARG A 174 -0.09 -5.07 15.49
C ARG A 174 0.64 -3.74 15.68
N PHE A 175 1.83 -3.76 16.26
CA PHE A 175 2.67 -2.58 16.43
C PHE A 175 3.02 -1.94 15.08
N CYS A 176 3.45 -2.74 14.09
CA CYS A 176 3.72 -2.27 12.73
C CYS A 176 2.47 -1.69 12.05
N SER A 177 1.28 -2.25 12.34
CA SER A 177 0.02 -1.71 11.82
C SER A 177 -0.26 -0.30 12.36
N VAL A 178 -0.08 -0.10 13.67
CA VAL A 178 -0.25 1.23 14.28
C VAL A 178 0.73 2.24 13.69
N ILE A 179 2.01 1.88 13.58
CA ILE A 179 3.03 2.75 12.95
C ILE A 179 2.62 3.09 11.51
N SER A 180 2.16 2.11 10.72
CA SER A 180 1.73 2.34 9.34
C SER A 180 0.56 3.33 9.26
N ILE A 181 -0.42 3.25 10.17
CA ILE A 181 -1.54 4.19 10.23
C ILE A 181 -1.02 5.60 10.54
N VAL A 182 -0.11 5.73 11.52
CA VAL A 182 0.48 7.02 11.89
C VAL A 182 1.28 7.63 10.73
N LEU A 183 2.11 6.84 10.06
CA LEU A 183 2.88 7.31 8.90
C LEU A 183 1.95 7.69 7.74
N THR A 184 0.90 6.92 7.50
CA THR A 184 -0.10 7.24 6.48
C THR A 184 -0.84 8.53 6.82
N TYR A 185 -1.15 8.78 8.10
CA TYR A 185 -1.74 10.04 8.55
C TYR A 185 -0.86 11.24 8.19
N PHE A 186 0.43 11.18 8.51
CA PHE A 186 1.35 12.28 8.24
C PHE A 186 1.52 12.53 6.74
N VAL A 187 1.78 11.47 5.95
CA VAL A 187 1.97 11.63 4.51
C VAL A 187 0.70 12.13 3.81
N THR A 188 -0.46 11.63 4.22
CA THR A 188 -1.74 12.08 3.66
C THR A 188 -2.03 13.53 4.03
N LYS A 189 -1.69 13.95 5.25
CA LYS A 189 -1.82 15.35 5.69
C LYS A 189 -0.97 16.28 4.85
N ASP A 190 0.27 15.92 4.56
CA ASP A 190 1.17 16.69 3.70
C ASP A 190 0.63 16.77 2.26
N ILE A 191 0.09 15.66 1.73
CA ILE A 191 -0.51 15.62 0.39
C ILE A 191 -1.74 16.55 0.29
N PHE A 192 -2.61 16.55 1.31
CA PHE A 192 -3.80 17.41 1.32
C PHE A 192 -3.48 18.88 1.60
N ALA A 193 -2.32 19.19 2.16
CA ALA A 193 -1.96 20.53 2.65
C ALA A 193 -3.06 21.18 3.52
N GLU A 194 -3.89 20.38 4.18
CA GLU A 194 -5.03 20.84 4.97
C GLU A 194 -4.56 21.46 6.29
N LYS A 195 -4.93 22.72 6.52
CA LYS A 195 -4.56 23.45 7.72
C LYS A 195 -5.44 23.10 8.92
N GLU A 196 -6.71 22.74 8.66
CA GLU A 196 -7.68 22.44 9.71
C GLU A 196 -7.66 20.95 10.07
N ASN A 197 -7.10 20.63 11.23
CA ASN A 197 -6.94 19.25 11.68
C ASN A 197 -8.28 18.48 11.76
N SER A 198 -9.37 19.12 12.18
CA SER A 198 -10.66 18.46 12.36
C SER A 198 -11.26 17.97 11.02
N LYS A 199 -11.15 18.78 9.98
CA LYS A 199 -11.59 18.41 8.62
C LYS A 199 -10.70 17.31 8.04
N PHE A 200 -9.39 17.43 8.25
CA PHE A 200 -8.45 16.41 7.78
C PHE A 200 -8.70 15.04 8.43
N ILE A 201 -8.89 15.01 9.77
CA ILE A 201 -9.15 13.74 10.49
C ILE A 201 -10.38 13.01 9.91
N LYS A 202 -11.46 13.73 9.63
CA LYS A 202 -12.67 13.13 9.01
C LYS A 202 -12.34 12.50 7.64
N LYS A 203 -11.63 13.23 6.76
CA LYS A 203 -11.20 12.71 5.45
C LYS A 203 -10.31 11.47 5.63
N PHE A 204 -9.35 11.55 6.54
CA PHE A 204 -8.42 10.45 6.81
C PHE A 204 -9.10 9.18 7.31
N VAL A 205 -10.04 9.30 8.26
CA VAL A 205 -10.82 8.16 8.76
C VAL A 205 -11.62 7.49 7.65
N ILE A 206 -12.20 8.27 6.73
CA ILE A 206 -12.91 7.72 5.57
C ILE A 206 -11.94 6.96 4.65
N ILE A 207 -10.79 7.54 4.35
CA ILE A 207 -9.77 6.93 3.47
C ILE A 207 -9.25 5.61 4.07
N GLU A 208 -8.88 5.61 5.34
CA GLU A 208 -8.45 4.40 6.05
C GLU A 208 -9.59 3.37 6.16
N GLY A 209 -10.81 3.82 6.45
CA GLY A 209 -11.97 2.94 6.52
C GLY A 209 -12.22 2.20 5.21
N ILE A 210 -12.15 2.89 4.07
CA ILE A 210 -12.31 2.26 2.75
C ILE A 210 -11.15 1.30 2.45
N TYR A 211 -9.91 1.65 2.83
CA TYR A 211 -8.77 0.75 2.70
C TYR A 211 -9.01 -0.57 3.45
N TYR A 212 -9.41 -0.50 4.72
CA TYR A 212 -9.66 -1.71 5.52
C TYR A 212 -10.87 -2.49 5.02
N ILE A 213 -11.92 -1.83 4.55
CA ILE A 213 -13.09 -2.50 3.95
C ILE A 213 -12.68 -3.23 2.68
N SER A 214 -11.91 -2.61 1.79
CA SER A 214 -11.45 -3.24 0.55
C SER A 214 -10.54 -4.44 0.83
N TYR A 215 -9.63 -4.31 1.79
CA TYR A 215 -8.77 -5.40 2.24
C TYR A 215 -9.58 -6.56 2.85
N PHE A 216 -10.56 -6.24 3.71
CA PHE A 216 -11.46 -7.22 4.32
C PHE A 216 -12.28 -7.96 3.25
N VAL A 217 -12.86 -7.24 2.30
CA VAL A 217 -13.66 -7.85 1.20
C VAL A 217 -12.80 -8.82 0.40
N LEU A 218 -11.59 -8.45 0.01
CA LEU A 218 -10.69 -9.34 -0.74
C LEU A 218 -10.32 -10.59 0.06
N THR A 219 -9.99 -10.40 1.34
CA THR A 219 -9.67 -11.51 2.23
C THR A 219 -10.87 -12.42 2.46
N TYR A 220 -12.05 -11.83 2.66
CA TYR A 220 -13.30 -12.56 2.84
C TYR A 220 -13.66 -13.37 1.59
N LEU A 221 -13.60 -12.76 0.41
CA LEU A 221 -13.82 -13.47 -0.86
C LEU A 221 -12.84 -14.64 -1.02
N GLY A 222 -11.56 -14.45 -0.66
CA GLY A 222 -10.56 -15.51 -0.69
C GLY A 222 -10.86 -16.69 0.23
N ILE A 223 -11.57 -16.46 1.34
CA ILE A 223 -11.91 -17.52 2.31
C ILE A 223 -13.20 -18.24 1.94
N TYR A 224 -14.21 -17.54 1.41
CA TYR A 224 -15.57 -18.06 1.28
C TYR A 224 -16.02 -18.39 -0.16
N ILE A 225 -15.24 -18.06 -1.20
CA ILE A 225 -15.47 -18.51 -2.57
C ILE A 225 -14.70 -19.81 -2.83
#